data_72d80a6df8c50f961de0eac5c452354e
#
_entry.id   72d80a6df8c50f961de0eac5c452354e
#
_cell.length_a   1.000
_cell.length_b   1.000
_cell.length_c   1.000
_cell.angle_alpha   90.00
_cell.angle_beta   90.00
_cell.angle_gamma   90.00
#
_symmetry.space_group_name_H-M   'P 1'
#
loop_
_entity.id
_entity.type
_entity.pdbx_description
1 polymer ?
#
loop_
_entity_poly.entity_id
_entity_poly.type
_entity_poly.pdbx_seq_one_letter_code
_entity_poly.pdbx_strand_id
1 'polypeptide(L)' 'QSAAEQYVAEALAAEPGLTVEQVILTESGGGRAQVTVGLTWQGETLSVTVEVS' A
#
# COMPACT_ATOMS: atom_id res chain seq x y z
N GLN A 1 12.58 -7.16 -2.82
CA GLN A 1 11.82 -5.92 -2.69
C GLN A 1 11.09 -5.59 -3.96
N SER A 2 9.91 -5.15 -3.80
CA SER A 2 9.01 -4.93 -4.90
C SER A 2 9.03 -3.46 -5.32
N ALA A 3 9.11 -3.23 -6.61
CA ALA A 3 9.00 -1.87 -7.14
C ALA A 3 7.63 -1.27 -6.83
N ALA A 4 6.61 -2.11 -6.69
CA ALA A 4 5.28 -1.65 -6.35
C ALA A 4 5.22 -1.06 -4.94
N GLU A 5 5.90 -1.68 -3.98
CA GLU A 5 5.96 -1.15 -2.62
C GLU A 5 6.62 0.22 -2.59
N GLN A 6 7.71 0.35 -3.30
CA GLN A 6 8.44 1.61 -3.35
C GLN A 6 7.61 2.69 -4.03
N TYR A 7 6.94 2.34 -5.10
CA TYR A 7 6.13 3.28 -5.86
C TYR A 7 4.96 3.81 -5.02
N VAL A 8 4.28 2.91 -4.32
CA VAL A 8 3.18 3.30 -3.45
C VAL A 8 3.68 4.18 -2.31
N ALA A 9 4.80 3.82 -1.70
CA ALA A 9 5.37 4.59 -0.62
C ALA A 9 5.73 6.00 -1.07
N GLU A 10 6.31 6.14 -2.26
CA GLU A 10 6.67 7.44 -2.78
C GLU A 10 5.43 8.29 -3.09
N ALA A 11 4.42 7.67 -3.67
CA ALA A 11 3.19 8.39 -4.01
C ALA A 11 2.48 8.92 -2.78
N LEU A 12 2.42 8.11 -1.73
CA LEU A 12 1.72 8.49 -0.51
C LEU A 12 2.55 9.42 0.37
N ALA A 13 3.87 9.35 0.27
CA ALA A 13 4.74 10.23 1.05
C ALA A 13 4.59 11.70 0.66
N ALA A 14 4.01 11.97 -0.49
CA ALA A 14 3.75 13.35 -0.92
C ALA A 14 2.60 14.00 -0.18
N GLU A 15 1.79 13.21 0.54
CA GLU A 15 0.64 13.74 1.25
C GLU A 15 1.02 14.11 2.68
N PRO A 16 0.87 15.38 3.08
CA PRO A 16 1.18 15.79 4.45
C PRO A 16 0.19 15.15 5.43
N GLY A 17 0.71 14.67 6.53
CA GLY A 17 -0.12 14.04 7.55
C GLY A 17 -0.42 12.59 7.31
N LEU A 18 0.05 12.04 6.21
CA LEU A 18 -0.15 10.63 5.86
C LEU A 18 1.16 9.87 6.11
N THR A 19 1.06 8.78 6.84
CA THR A 19 2.21 7.90 7.09
C THR A 19 1.87 6.50 6.63
N VAL A 20 2.71 5.94 5.78
CA VAL A 20 2.57 4.55 5.34
C VAL A 20 3.23 3.67 6.38
N GLU A 21 2.45 2.82 7.03
CA GLU A 21 2.94 1.93 8.07
C GLU A 21 3.37 0.59 7.52
N GLN A 22 2.64 0.08 6.53
CA GLN A 22 2.87 -1.27 6.07
C GLN A 22 2.36 -1.43 4.63
N VAL A 23 3.10 -2.17 3.83
CA VAL A 23 2.67 -2.54 2.47
C VAL A 23 2.88 -4.04 2.34
N ILE A 24 1.82 -4.77 2.03
CA ILE A 24 1.86 -6.21 1.87
C ILE A 24 1.43 -6.57 0.46
N LEU A 25 2.26 -7.34 -0.22
CA LEU A 25 1.92 -7.86 -1.53
C LEU A 25 1.60 -9.35 -1.39
N THR A 26 0.42 -9.74 -1.81
CA THR A 26 -0.03 -11.12 -1.77
C THR A 26 -0.39 -11.58 -3.16
N GLU A 27 0.23 -12.66 -3.62
CA GLU A 27 -0.13 -13.25 -4.90
C GLU A 27 -1.22 -14.29 -4.67
N SER A 28 -2.27 -14.22 -5.45
CA SER A 28 -3.39 -15.13 -5.32
C SER A 28 -3.49 -16.13 -6.48
N GLY A 29 -2.44 -16.22 -7.29
CA GLY A 29 -2.41 -17.14 -8.43
C GLY A 29 -3.14 -16.57 -9.63
N GLY A 30 -3.02 -17.25 -10.77
CA GLY A 30 -3.69 -16.83 -11.99
C GLY A 30 -3.27 -15.47 -12.52
N GLY A 31 -2.09 -15.01 -12.15
CA GLY A 31 -1.58 -13.70 -12.56
C GLY A 31 -2.21 -12.54 -11.80
N ARG A 32 -2.85 -12.81 -10.68
CA ARG A 32 -3.48 -11.78 -9.85
C ARG A 32 -2.69 -11.56 -8.58
N ALA A 33 -2.73 -10.34 -8.08
CA ALA A 33 -2.07 -9.98 -6.85
C ALA A 33 -2.92 -8.96 -6.10
N GLN A 34 -2.77 -8.93 -4.78
CA GLN A 34 -3.41 -7.95 -3.94
C GLN A 34 -2.34 -7.15 -3.21
N VAL A 35 -2.52 -5.85 -3.18
CA VAL A 35 -1.64 -4.97 -2.41
C VAL A 35 -2.46 -4.38 -1.27
N THR A 36 -2.05 -4.66 -0.06
CA THR A 36 -2.70 -4.12 1.13
C THR A 36 -1.79 -3.08 1.74
N VAL A 37 -2.28 -1.87 1.89
CA VAL A 37 -1.53 -0.76 2.44
C VAL A 37 -2.16 -0.35 3.76
N GLY A 38 -1.37 -0.45 4.84
CA GLY A 38 -1.75 0.08 6.13
C GLY A 38 -1.15 1.46 6.28
N LEU A 39 -1.95 2.45 6.60
CA LEU A 39 -1.49 3.81 6.71
C LEU A 39 -2.19 4.54 7.85
N THR A 40 -1.58 5.64 8.26
CA THR A 40 -2.14 6.51 9.28
C THR A 40 -2.36 7.88 8.66
N TRP A 41 -3.55 8.40 8.81
CA TRP A 41 -3.93 9.70 8.30
C TRP A 41 -4.54 10.52 9.43
N GLN A 42 -3.88 11.61 9.78
CA GLN A 42 -4.36 12.52 10.83
C GLN A 42 -4.71 11.78 12.13
N GLY A 43 -3.88 10.82 12.50
CA GLY A 43 -4.08 10.04 13.72
C GLY A 43 -5.02 8.87 13.60
N GLU A 44 -5.61 8.65 12.43
CA GLU A 44 -6.49 7.52 12.18
C GLU A 44 -5.77 6.45 11.39
N THR A 45 -5.99 5.20 11.77
CA THR A 45 -5.40 4.06 11.06
C THR A 45 -6.38 3.57 10.00
N LEU A 46 -5.88 3.47 8.78
CA LEU A 46 -6.67 3.05 7.64
C LEU A 46 -5.99 1.88 6.94
N SER A 47 -6.79 1.07 6.30
CA SER A 47 -6.27 -0.06 5.51
C SER A 47 -6.94 -0.05 4.15
N VAL A 48 -6.13 -0.12 3.11
CA VAL A 48 -6.62 -0.11 1.73
C VAL A 48 -6.09 -1.34 1.02
N THR A 49 -6.97 -2.08 0.38
CA THR A 49 -6.58 -3.24 -0.41
C THR A 49 -6.93 -2.99 -1.87
N VAL A 50 -5.96 -3.16 -2.74
CA VAL A 50 -6.13 -2.98 -4.18
C VAL A 50 -5.79 -4.28 -4.87
N GLU A 51 -6.66 -4.72 -5.75
CA GLU A 51 -6.41 -5.90 -6.55
C GLU A 51 -5.78 -5.49 -7.87
N VAL A 52 -4.70 -6.16 -8.23
CA VAL A 52 -3.98 -5.92 -9.47
C VAL A 52 -4.00 -7.19 -10.29
N SER A 53 -4.40 -7.07 -11.52
CA SER A 53 -4.47 -8.23 -12.42
C SER A 53 -3.63 -8.04 -13.66
#